data_8443f96d465df93fa415016c71d529f5
#
_entry.id   8443f96d465df93fa415016c71d529f5
#
_cell.length_a   1.000
_cell.length_b   1.000
_cell.length_c   1.000
_cell.angle_alpha   90.00
_cell.angle_beta   90.00
_cell.angle_gamma   90.00
#
_symmetry.space_group_name_H-M   'P 1'
#
loop_
_entity.id
_entity.type
_entity.pdbx_description
1 polymer ?
#
loop_
_entity_poly.entity_id
_entity_poly.type
_entity_poly.pdbx_seq_one_letter_code
_entity_poly.pdbx_strand_id
1 'polypeptide(L)'
;GFVCYIIPLFSMKPNIHTKTTNVGLIITLFALACYIIPIFMNAYRYNKKLANRNYSCPISRFALFNVNYLVGLINIITFYTVFYFLGMLIVAIKLPAYAIVYYIPLYFVILLIGICVYTLNYFIASRANTVIDAVIFIIMYTFVFSMIVGVVQDLFPASYKVNEKFITFSEFAQWGNAYNKCIATNKSLMIVDDSPVFIWSEPVITVTDCIVTFVVLPIVAITSYVLLMIMAKKESAENASEISNSYFGYRVLNPVYMTCAIALCIYTYSFNENILTLLILIGIFTVLYLALNFIYYRKFKLPMKEWIIYGATIVVGVILALIMVNNKSEGTVYVLQLLRHLR
;
A
#
# COMPACT_ATOMS: atom_id res chain seq x y z
N GLY A 1 -0.20 -22.29 -2.20
CA GLY A 1 0.74 -21.30 -1.65
C GLY A 1 2.05 -21.93 -1.19
N PHE A 2 2.00 -22.87 -0.22
CA PHE A 2 3.19 -23.54 0.35
C PHE A 2 4.01 -24.32 -0.71
N VAL A 3 3.35 -25.12 -1.51
CA VAL A 3 3.97 -25.91 -2.60
C VAL A 3 4.68 -25.01 -3.60
N CYS A 4 4.04 -23.90 -4.00
CA CYS A 4 4.61 -22.94 -4.94
C CYS A 4 5.85 -22.18 -4.40
N TYR A 5 6.02 -22.12 -3.07
CA TYR A 5 7.18 -21.50 -2.43
C TYR A 5 8.33 -22.49 -2.23
N ILE A 6 8.03 -23.68 -1.73
CA ILE A 6 9.04 -24.67 -1.35
C ILE A 6 9.64 -25.39 -2.56
N ILE A 7 8.84 -25.74 -3.58
CA ILE A 7 9.36 -26.45 -4.76
C ILE A 7 10.47 -25.65 -5.47
N PRO A 8 10.33 -24.35 -5.77
CA PRO A 8 11.41 -23.55 -6.35
C PRO A 8 12.66 -23.49 -5.47
N LEU A 9 12.51 -23.47 -4.14
CA LEU A 9 13.65 -23.48 -3.22
C LEU A 9 14.42 -24.82 -3.26
N PHE A 10 13.72 -25.95 -3.38
CA PHE A 10 14.36 -27.26 -3.53
C PHE A 10 14.97 -27.48 -4.91
N SER A 11 14.36 -26.95 -5.97
CA SER A 11 14.85 -27.11 -7.35
C SER A 11 16.05 -26.19 -7.70
N MET A 12 16.43 -25.27 -6.81
CA MET A 12 17.58 -24.40 -7.02
C MET A 12 18.88 -25.23 -7.13
N LYS A 13 19.39 -25.39 -8.36
CA LYS A 13 20.76 -25.87 -8.57
C LYS A 13 21.72 -24.82 -8.02
N PRO A 14 22.85 -25.25 -7.40
CA PRO A 14 23.85 -24.32 -6.86
C PRO A 14 24.69 -23.68 -7.99
N ASN A 15 24.05 -22.97 -8.92
CA ASN A 15 24.74 -22.16 -9.91
C ASN A 15 25.24 -20.87 -9.26
N ILE A 16 26.55 -20.66 -9.31
CA ILE A 16 27.28 -19.60 -8.63
C ILE A 16 26.86 -18.19 -9.10
N HIS A 17 26.24 -18.05 -10.27
CA HIS A 17 25.95 -16.75 -10.91
C HIS A 17 24.54 -16.17 -10.76
N THR A 18 23.53 -16.94 -10.29
CA THR A 18 22.12 -16.46 -10.27
C THR A 18 21.37 -16.86 -8.99
N LYS A 19 21.98 -16.68 -7.81
CA LYS A 19 21.33 -17.05 -6.55
C LYS A 19 20.46 -15.91 -5.99
N THR A 20 19.48 -15.46 -6.74
CA THR A 20 18.36 -14.73 -6.16
C THR A 20 17.41 -15.74 -5.52
N THR A 21 17.39 -15.78 -4.21
CA THR A 21 16.39 -16.57 -3.48
C THR A 21 15.00 -15.98 -3.77
N ASN A 22 14.00 -16.82 -4.06
CA ASN A 22 12.61 -16.40 -4.27
C ASN A 22 11.92 -15.94 -2.96
N VAL A 23 12.64 -15.17 -2.12
CA VAL A 23 12.06 -14.55 -0.93
C VAL A 23 10.89 -13.63 -1.31
N GLY A 24 10.93 -13.05 -2.49
CA GLY A 24 9.84 -12.23 -3.02
C GLY A 24 8.49 -12.93 -3.04
N LEU A 25 8.44 -14.24 -3.28
CA LEU A 25 7.18 -14.98 -3.34
C LEU A 25 6.50 -15.09 -1.94
N ILE A 26 7.26 -15.34 -0.88
CA ILE A 26 6.67 -15.40 0.47
C ILE A 26 6.22 -14.03 0.93
N ILE A 27 6.98 -12.97 0.59
CA ILE A 27 6.63 -11.59 0.88
C ILE A 27 5.34 -11.20 0.16
N THR A 28 5.19 -11.56 -1.12
CA THR A 28 3.95 -11.28 -1.87
C THR A 28 2.75 -12.06 -1.33
N LEU A 29 2.91 -13.33 -0.95
CA LEU A 29 1.84 -14.12 -0.32
C LEU A 29 1.44 -13.53 1.03
N PHE A 30 2.41 -13.08 1.82
CA PHE A 30 2.15 -12.41 3.08
C PHE A 30 1.43 -11.07 2.88
N ALA A 31 1.88 -10.27 1.91
CA ALA A 31 1.20 -9.04 1.55
C ALA A 31 -0.26 -9.32 1.15
N LEU A 32 -0.52 -10.28 0.25
CA LEU A 32 -1.89 -10.67 -0.13
C LEU A 32 -2.72 -11.12 1.07
N ALA A 33 -2.14 -11.85 2.02
CA ALA A 33 -2.84 -12.25 3.25
C ALA A 33 -3.26 -11.01 4.07
N CYS A 34 -2.42 -9.96 4.15
CA CYS A 34 -2.74 -8.70 4.83
C CYS A 34 -3.91 -7.92 4.18
N TYR A 35 -4.22 -8.19 2.90
CA TYR A 35 -5.39 -7.61 2.20
C TYR A 35 -6.64 -8.49 2.33
N ILE A 36 -6.49 -9.80 2.28
CA ILE A 36 -7.63 -10.74 2.17
C ILE A 36 -8.19 -11.09 3.55
N ILE A 37 -7.33 -11.37 4.54
CA ILE A 37 -7.76 -11.81 5.88
C ILE A 37 -8.66 -10.78 6.58
N PRO A 38 -8.45 -9.46 6.50
CA PRO A 38 -9.37 -8.46 7.05
C PRO A 38 -10.80 -8.60 6.57
N ILE A 39 -11.02 -8.96 5.30
CA ILE A 39 -12.35 -9.17 4.71
C ILE A 39 -13.02 -10.37 5.37
N PHE A 40 -12.31 -11.49 5.51
CA PHE A 40 -12.84 -12.70 6.16
C PHE A 40 -13.13 -12.50 7.64
N MET A 41 -12.28 -11.78 8.36
CA MET A 41 -12.50 -11.49 9.78
C MET A 41 -13.73 -10.60 10.02
N ASN A 42 -14.09 -9.75 9.05
CA ASN A 42 -15.29 -8.92 9.09
C ASN A 42 -16.51 -9.58 8.41
N ALA A 43 -16.43 -10.81 7.91
CA ALA A 43 -17.48 -11.47 7.13
C ALA A 43 -18.82 -11.61 7.91
N TYR A 44 -18.76 -11.74 9.25
CA TYR A 44 -19.95 -11.80 10.09
C TYR A 44 -20.82 -10.54 10.01
N ARG A 45 -20.24 -9.38 9.66
CA ARG A 45 -20.91 -8.09 9.54
C ARG A 45 -21.63 -7.92 8.21
N TYR A 46 -21.17 -8.61 7.18
CA TYR A 46 -21.73 -8.49 5.83
C TYR A 46 -23.02 -9.30 5.65
N ASN A 47 -23.39 -10.15 6.63
CA ASN A 47 -24.59 -10.95 6.60
C ASN A 47 -25.47 -10.59 7.79
N LYS A 48 -26.70 -10.12 7.53
CA LYS A 48 -27.65 -9.66 8.56
C LYS A 48 -27.97 -10.72 9.64
N LYS A 49 -28.08 -12.00 9.24
CA LYS A 49 -28.32 -13.09 10.19
C LYS A 49 -27.14 -13.32 11.13
N LEU A 50 -25.91 -13.30 10.59
CA LEU A 50 -24.68 -13.49 11.37
C LEU A 50 -24.42 -12.27 12.27
N ALA A 51 -24.63 -11.05 11.76
CA ALA A 51 -24.52 -9.83 12.54
C ALA A 51 -25.47 -9.83 13.75
N ASN A 52 -26.76 -10.14 13.54
CA ASN A 52 -27.74 -10.22 14.63
C ASN A 52 -27.33 -11.26 15.67
N ARG A 53 -26.90 -12.46 15.26
CA ARG A 53 -26.44 -13.51 16.17
C ARG A 53 -25.25 -13.05 17.02
N ASN A 54 -24.26 -12.43 16.40
CA ASN A 54 -23.05 -12.00 17.11
C ASN A 54 -23.31 -10.80 18.04
N TYR A 55 -24.21 -9.88 17.65
CA TYR A 55 -24.56 -8.73 18.48
C TYR A 55 -25.59 -9.04 19.58
N SER A 56 -26.28 -10.18 19.51
CA SER A 56 -27.13 -10.67 20.59
C SER A 56 -26.35 -11.40 21.70
N CYS A 57 -25.08 -11.72 21.47
CA CYS A 57 -24.24 -12.27 22.52
C CYS A 57 -23.98 -11.25 23.63
N PRO A 58 -23.91 -11.67 24.92
CA PRO A 58 -23.68 -10.79 26.06
C PRO A 58 -22.19 -10.30 26.12
N ILE A 59 -21.63 -9.92 24.99
CA ILE A 59 -20.26 -9.45 24.85
C ILE A 59 -20.32 -8.01 24.33
N SER A 60 -19.50 -7.13 24.87
CA SER A 60 -19.43 -5.75 24.36
C SER A 60 -18.97 -5.72 22.91
N ARG A 61 -19.55 -4.83 22.10
CA ARG A 61 -19.16 -4.67 20.69
C ARG A 61 -17.67 -4.38 20.53
N PHE A 62 -17.12 -3.60 21.44
CA PHE A 62 -15.69 -3.34 21.52
C PHE A 62 -14.87 -4.63 21.67
N ALA A 63 -15.26 -5.51 22.60
CA ALA A 63 -14.58 -6.79 22.81
C ALA A 63 -14.67 -7.70 21.56
N LEU A 64 -15.86 -7.77 20.94
CA LEU A 64 -16.08 -8.56 19.73
C LEU A 64 -15.15 -8.10 18.57
N PHE A 65 -15.05 -6.80 18.32
CA PHE A 65 -14.16 -6.25 17.30
C PHE A 65 -12.70 -6.52 17.62
N ASN A 66 -12.30 -6.30 18.88
CA ASN A 66 -10.92 -6.50 19.29
C ASN A 66 -10.49 -7.96 19.20
N VAL A 67 -11.34 -8.90 19.61
CA VAL A 67 -11.07 -10.34 19.49
C VAL A 67 -10.89 -10.74 18.03
N ASN A 68 -11.80 -10.35 17.14
CA ASN A 68 -11.68 -10.65 15.71
C ASN A 68 -10.43 -10.02 15.07
N TYR A 69 -10.09 -8.80 15.45
CA TYR A 69 -8.85 -8.14 15.02
C TYR A 69 -7.62 -8.93 15.47
N LEU A 70 -7.54 -9.27 16.76
CA LEU A 70 -6.41 -10.00 17.32
C LEU A 70 -6.28 -11.41 16.75
N VAL A 71 -7.38 -12.14 16.59
CA VAL A 71 -7.37 -13.48 15.97
C VAL A 71 -6.82 -13.40 14.54
N GLY A 72 -7.29 -12.44 13.74
CA GLY A 72 -6.77 -12.25 12.39
C GLY A 72 -5.29 -11.87 12.38
N LEU A 73 -4.86 -10.99 13.29
CA LEU A 73 -3.46 -10.57 13.42
C LEU A 73 -2.57 -11.77 13.80
N ILE A 74 -2.96 -12.56 14.80
CA ILE A 74 -2.21 -13.76 15.22
C ILE A 74 -2.12 -14.75 14.07
N ASN A 75 -3.19 -15.00 13.33
CA ASN A 75 -3.18 -15.90 12.18
C ASN A 75 -2.17 -15.45 11.12
N ILE A 76 -2.11 -14.17 10.79
CA ILE A 76 -1.17 -13.62 9.80
C ILE A 76 0.26 -13.75 10.30
N ILE A 77 0.54 -13.37 11.55
CA ILE A 77 1.88 -13.46 12.16
C ILE A 77 2.33 -14.92 12.18
N THR A 78 1.49 -15.85 12.65
CA THR A 78 1.81 -17.27 12.72
C THR A 78 2.10 -17.84 11.33
N PHE A 79 1.24 -17.56 10.35
CA PHE A 79 1.43 -17.99 8.97
C PHE A 79 2.77 -17.51 8.42
N TYR A 80 3.04 -16.20 8.53
CA TYR A 80 4.28 -15.61 8.03
C TYR A 80 5.51 -16.21 8.73
N THR A 81 5.50 -16.27 10.07
CA THR A 81 6.61 -16.79 10.88
C THR A 81 6.95 -18.22 10.50
N VAL A 82 5.96 -19.11 10.48
CA VAL A 82 6.18 -20.53 10.17
C VAL A 82 6.78 -20.70 8.78
N PHE A 83 6.16 -20.08 7.76
CA PHE A 83 6.65 -20.26 6.39
C PHE A 83 7.97 -19.54 6.13
N TYR A 84 8.23 -18.40 6.77
CA TYR A 84 9.49 -17.70 6.66
C TYR A 84 10.66 -18.53 7.24
N PHE A 85 10.52 -19.03 8.45
CA PHE A 85 11.57 -19.82 9.07
C PHE A 85 11.77 -21.20 8.41
N LEU A 86 10.71 -21.84 7.91
CA LEU A 86 10.86 -23.03 7.07
C LEU A 86 11.64 -22.73 5.79
N GLY A 87 11.35 -21.63 5.13
CA GLY A 87 12.13 -21.18 3.97
C GLY A 87 13.58 -20.85 4.32
N MET A 88 13.81 -20.20 5.46
CA MET A 88 15.15 -19.89 5.97
C MET A 88 15.97 -21.16 6.26
N LEU A 89 15.37 -22.22 6.82
CA LEU A 89 16.06 -23.51 7.02
C LEU A 89 16.54 -24.09 5.69
N ILE A 90 15.71 -24.07 4.64
CA ILE A 90 16.10 -24.57 3.31
C ILE A 90 17.25 -23.74 2.74
N VAL A 91 17.19 -22.42 2.92
CA VAL A 91 18.24 -21.49 2.47
C VAL A 91 19.54 -21.73 3.23
N ALA A 92 19.48 -21.99 4.54
CA ALA A 92 20.64 -22.27 5.38
C ALA A 92 21.43 -23.52 4.93
N ILE A 93 20.74 -24.53 4.40
CA ILE A 93 21.38 -25.73 3.87
C ILE A 93 22.11 -25.45 2.55
N LYS A 94 21.63 -24.48 1.74
CA LYS A 94 22.09 -24.25 0.36
C LYS A 94 22.98 -23.02 0.19
N LEU A 95 22.92 -22.05 1.10
CA LEU A 95 23.66 -20.80 1.03
C LEU A 95 24.71 -20.70 2.15
N PRO A 96 25.78 -19.94 1.94
CA PRO A 96 26.78 -19.71 2.96
C PRO A 96 26.22 -18.91 4.14
N ALA A 97 26.79 -19.13 5.34
CA ALA A 97 26.30 -18.58 6.61
C ALA A 97 26.12 -17.07 6.64
N TYR A 98 26.92 -16.30 5.87
CA TYR A 98 26.77 -14.83 5.83
C TYR A 98 25.44 -14.36 5.25
N ALA A 99 24.79 -15.16 4.40
CA ALA A 99 23.48 -14.80 3.85
C ALA A 99 22.38 -14.84 4.92
N ILE A 100 22.51 -15.70 5.92
CA ILE A 100 21.52 -15.88 6.99
C ILE A 100 21.40 -14.62 7.85
N VAL A 101 22.49 -13.89 8.05
CA VAL A 101 22.52 -12.66 8.88
C VAL A 101 21.55 -11.59 8.33
N TYR A 102 21.35 -11.50 7.01
CA TYR A 102 20.44 -10.55 6.40
C TYR A 102 18.95 -10.97 6.47
N TYR A 103 18.68 -12.28 6.62
CA TYR A 103 17.29 -12.79 6.69
C TYR A 103 16.58 -12.38 7.98
N ILE A 104 17.31 -12.30 9.09
CA ILE A 104 16.72 -11.97 10.41
C ILE A 104 16.18 -10.54 10.45
N PRO A 105 16.95 -9.48 10.08
CA PRO A 105 16.42 -8.12 10.00
C PRO A 105 15.26 -7.99 9.00
N LEU A 106 15.36 -8.63 7.84
CA LEU A 106 14.29 -8.61 6.84
C LEU A 106 12.98 -9.18 7.39
N TYR A 107 13.04 -10.27 8.18
CA TYR A 107 11.88 -10.84 8.84
C TYR A 107 11.13 -9.79 9.68
N PHE A 108 11.84 -9.06 10.54
CA PHE A 108 11.23 -8.08 11.43
C PHE A 108 10.67 -6.88 10.67
N VAL A 109 11.36 -6.40 9.65
CA VAL A 109 10.90 -5.27 8.83
C VAL A 109 9.62 -5.64 8.08
N ILE A 110 9.58 -6.76 7.40
CA ILE A 110 8.40 -7.22 6.67
C ILE A 110 7.24 -7.54 7.62
N LEU A 111 7.53 -8.09 8.79
CA LEU A 111 6.52 -8.33 9.83
C LEU A 111 5.89 -7.00 10.29
N LEU A 112 6.70 -5.98 10.56
CA LEU A 112 6.23 -4.65 10.96
C LEU A 112 5.32 -4.05 9.89
N ILE A 113 5.77 -4.05 8.63
CA ILE A 113 4.97 -3.58 7.49
C ILE A 113 3.65 -4.35 7.42
N GLY A 114 3.69 -5.67 7.55
CA GLY A 114 2.50 -6.52 7.53
C GLY A 114 1.49 -6.18 8.61
N ILE A 115 1.94 -5.97 9.85
CA ILE A 115 1.07 -5.56 10.97
C ILE A 115 0.42 -4.21 10.66
N CYS A 116 1.18 -3.24 10.15
CA CYS A 116 0.67 -1.91 9.81
C CYS A 116 -0.37 -1.97 8.68
N VAL A 117 -0.06 -2.68 7.60
CA VAL A 117 -0.96 -2.83 6.44
C VAL A 117 -2.20 -3.63 6.80
N TYR A 118 -2.08 -4.70 7.59
CA TYR A 118 -3.22 -5.45 8.10
C TYR A 118 -4.16 -4.56 8.92
N THR A 119 -3.61 -3.78 9.84
CA THR A 119 -4.41 -2.90 10.72
C THR A 119 -5.18 -1.87 9.91
N LEU A 120 -4.53 -1.24 8.93
CA LEU A 120 -5.17 -0.30 8.02
C LEU A 120 -6.31 -0.97 7.23
N ASN A 121 -6.04 -2.11 6.60
CA ASN A 121 -7.02 -2.84 5.81
C ASN A 121 -8.17 -3.39 6.66
N TYR A 122 -7.90 -3.80 7.92
CA TYR A 122 -8.94 -4.21 8.86
C TYR A 122 -9.88 -3.04 9.21
N PHE A 123 -9.31 -1.84 9.45
CA PHE A 123 -10.12 -0.63 9.64
C PHE A 123 -10.98 -0.34 8.41
N ILE A 124 -10.41 -0.37 7.21
CA ILE A 124 -11.13 -0.12 5.95
C ILE A 124 -12.24 -1.15 5.75
N ALA A 125 -11.96 -2.46 5.88
CA ALA A 125 -12.94 -3.53 5.77
C ALA A 125 -14.07 -3.39 6.79
N SER A 126 -13.74 -2.91 8.00
CA SER A 126 -14.75 -2.65 9.03
C SER A 126 -15.72 -1.51 8.70
N ARG A 127 -15.41 -0.66 7.70
CA ARG A 127 -16.33 0.41 7.25
C ARG A 127 -17.29 -0.03 6.16
N ALA A 128 -17.08 -1.19 5.60
CA ALA A 128 -17.95 -1.80 4.61
C ALA A 128 -19.09 -2.58 5.30
N ASN A 129 -20.26 -2.60 4.66
CA ASN A 129 -21.42 -3.36 5.11
C ASN A 129 -21.71 -4.59 4.23
N THR A 130 -21.04 -4.68 3.07
CA THR A 130 -21.08 -5.82 2.16
C THR A 130 -19.66 -6.26 1.80
N VAL A 131 -19.51 -7.52 1.36
CA VAL A 131 -18.21 -8.04 0.90
C VAL A 131 -17.70 -7.25 -0.29
N ILE A 132 -18.59 -6.88 -1.22
CA ILE A 132 -18.25 -6.13 -2.43
C ILE A 132 -17.72 -4.74 -2.05
N ASP A 133 -18.41 -4.03 -1.13
CA ASP A 133 -17.92 -2.74 -0.64
C ASP A 133 -16.56 -2.86 0.03
N ALA A 134 -16.33 -3.94 0.81
CA ALA A 134 -15.03 -4.17 1.46
C ALA A 134 -13.89 -4.32 0.46
N VAL A 135 -14.09 -5.11 -0.59
CA VAL A 135 -13.12 -5.29 -1.67
C VAL A 135 -12.86 -3.95 -2.38
N ILE A 136 -13.93 -3.26 -2.78
CA ILE A 136 -13.83 -1.96 -3.46
C ILE A 136 -13.09 -0.95 -2.59
N PHE A 137 -13.42 -0.85 -1.30
CA PHE A 137 -12.76 0.09 -0.39
C PHE A 137 -11.28 -0.20 -0.24
N ILE A 138 -10.89 -1.46 -0.02
CA ILE A 138 -9.48 -1.83 0.12
C ILE A 138 -8.71 -1.47 -1.16
N ILE A 139 -9.22 -1.80 -2.34
CA ILE A 139 -8.59 -1.47 -3.61
C ILE A 139 -8.49 0.05 -3.76
N MET A 140 -9.61 0.76 -3.59
CA MET A 140 -9.65 2.21 -3.77
C MET A 140 -8.75 2.96 -2.78
N TYR A 141 -8.73 2.57 -1.49
CA TYR A 141 -7.84 3.19 -0.51
C TYR A 141 -6.37 2.96 -0.84
N THR A 142 -6.01 1.78 -1.36
CA THR A 142 -4.64 1.50 -1.81
C THR A 142 -4.23 2.46 -2.92
N PHE A 143 -5.10 2.67 -3.92
CA PHE A 143 -4.85 3.61 -5.01
C PHE A 143 -4.84 5.07 -4.54
N VAL A 144 -5.83 5.48 -3.76
CA VAL A 144 -5.96 6.86 -3.26
C VAL A 144 -4.78 7.23 -2.37
N PHE A 145 -4.33 6.33 -1.52
CA PHE A 145 -3.17 6.57 -0.67
C PHE A 145 -1.90 6.80 -1.50
N SER A 146 -1.70 5.99 -2.53
CA SER A 146 -0.60 6.18 -3.48
C SER A 146 -0.69 7.53 -4.23
N MET A 147 -1.88 7.89 -4.70
CA MET A 147 -2.10 9.17 -5.38
C MET A 147 -1.86 10.37 -4.45
N ILE A 148 -2.33 10.32 -3.20
CA ILE A 148 -2.10 11.39 -2.21
C ILE A 148 -0.60 11.59 -2.00
N VAL A 149 0.14 10.51 -1.86
CA VAL A 149 1.60 10.60 -1.69
C VAL A 149 2.27 11.18 -2.93
N GLY A 150 1.88 10.75 -4.12
CA GLY A 150 2.36 11.36 -5.37
C GLY A 150 2.12 12.87 -5.40
N VAL A 151 0.89 13.30 -5.12
CA VAL A 151 0.55 14.75 -5.05
C VAL A 151 1.38 15.47 -4.00
N VAL A 152 1.52 14.90 -2.79
CA VAL A 152 2.30 15.53 -1.70
C VAL A 152 3.78 15.65 -2.07
N GLN A 153 4.36 14.63 -2.71
CA GLN A 153 5.75 14.67 -3.16
C GLN A 153 6.02 15.75 -4.21
N ASP A 154 5.10 15.92 -5.13
CA ASP A 154 5.23 16.92 -6.20
C ASP A 154 4.88 18.34 -5.71
N LEU A 155 4.22 18.48 -4.56
CA LEU A 155 4.03 19.77 -3.89
C LEU A 155 5.28 20.29 -3.18
N PHE A 156 6.26 19.41 -2.86
CA PHE A 156 7.49 19.79 -2.20
C PHE A 156 8.66 19.84 -3.19
N PRO A 157 9.64 20.76 -3.03
CA PRO A 157 10.76 20.88 -3.96
C PRO A 157 11.59 19.60 -4.02
N ALA A 158 12.23 19.40 -5.17
CA ALA A 158 12.90 18.18 -5.66
C ALA A 158 13.90 17.47 -4.71
N SER A 159 14.29 18.09 -3.58
CA SER A 159 15.18 17.53 -2.56
C SER A 159 14.57 16.40 -1.73
N TYR A 160 13.26 16.22 -1.78
CA TYR A 160 12.50 15.24 -0.98
C TYR A 160 11.79 14.17 -1.82
N LYS A 161 12.33 13.79 -2.97
CA LYS A 161 11.72 12.74 -3.79
C LYS A 161 11.76 11.40 -3.07
N VAL A 162 10.60 10.99 -2.57
CA VAL A 162 10.34 9.59 -2.23
C VAL A 162 10.09 8.83 -3.54
N ASN A 163 10.65 7.64 -3.71
CA ASN A 163 10.42 6.85 -4.92
C ASN A 163 8.91 6.61 -5.14
N GLU A 164 8.42 6.95 -6.34
CA GLU A 164 7.02 6.87 -6.77
C GLU A 164 6.51 5.42 -6.78
N LYS A 165 6.15 4.88 -5.63
CA LYS A 165 5.63 3.50 -5.55
C LYS A 165 4.43 3.45 -4.61
N PHE A 166 3.49 2.57 -4.91
CA PHE A 166 2.32 2.27 -4.08
C PHE A 166 2.74 1.96 -2.63
N ILE A 167 2.61 2.91 -1.72
CA ILE A 167 3.22 2.88 -0.39
C ILE A 167 2.89 1.61 0.41
N THR A 168 1.71 1.05 0.25
CA THR A 168 1.33 -0.11 1.05
C THR A 168 1.82 -1.45 0.48
N PHE A 169 1.72 -1.66 -0.81
CA PHE A 169 2.17 -2.90 -1.45
C PHE A 169 3.63 -2.82 -1.90
N SER A 170 4.09 -1.65 -2.33
CA SER A 170 5.46 -1.46 -2.78
C SER A 170 6.49 -1.56 -1.66
N GLU A 171 6.14 -1.19 -0.43
CA GLU A 171 7.04 -1.35 0.72
C GLU A 171 7.49 -2.80 0.88
N PHE A 172 6.56 -3.76 0.74
CA PHE A 172 6.92 -5.17 0.75
C PHE A 172 7.91 -5.55 -0.36
N ALA A 173 7.67 -5.06 -1.58
CA ALA A 173 8.53 -5.34 -2.73
C ALA A 173 9.87 -4.61 -2.62
N GLN A 174 9.89 -3.38 -2.13
CA GLN A 174 11.08 -2.55 -2.00
C GLN A 174 12.06 -3.14 -1.00
N TRP A 175 11.61 -3.52 0.19
CA TRP A 175 12.45 -4.18 1.18
C TRP A 175 12.92 -5.55 0.72
N GLY A 176 12.07 -6.33 0.03
CA GLY A 176 12.46 -7.59 -0.59
C GLY A 176 13.55 -7.43 -1.66
N ASN A 177 13.42 -6.42 -2.52
CA ASN A 177 14.39 -6.12 -3.56
C ASN A 177 15.69 -5.56 -2.98
N ALA A 178 15.61 -4.70 -1.97
CA ALA A 178 16.77 -4.16 -1.26
C ALA A 178 17.62 -5.28 -0.68
N TYR A 179 16.98 -6.24 -0.04
CA TYR A 179 17.62 -7.42 0.50
C TYR A 179 18.34 -8.24 -0.58
N ASN A 180 17.67 -8.54 -1.69
CA ASN A 180 18.26 -9.27 -2.81
C ASN A 180 19.51 -8.54 -3.39
N LYS A 181 19.45 -7.21 -3.47
CA LYS A 181 20.60 -6.39 -3.91
C LYS A 181 21.74 -6.43 -2.89
N CYS A 182 21.49 -6.34 -1.58
CA CYS A 182 22.52 -6.44 -0.55
C CYS A 182 23.28 -7.78 -0.63
N ILE A 183 22.59 -8.90 -0.88
CA ILE A 183 23.25 -10.19 -1.06
C ILE A 183 24.05 -10.22 -2.37
N ALA A 184 23.52 -9.68 -3.46
CA ALA A 184 24.22 -9.62 -4.73
C ALA A 184 25.51 -8.77 -4.65
N THR A 185 25.45 -7.64 -3.94
CA THR A 185 26.59 -6.71 -3.77
C THR A 185 27.68 -7.34 -2.90
N ASN A 186 27.34 -8.04 -1.81
CA ASN A 186 28.33 -8.75 -1.00
C ASN A 186 29.00 -9.91 -1.74
N LYS A 187 28.41 -10.40 -2.83
CA LYS A 187 29.05 -11.36 -3.73
C LYS A 187 30.01 -10.72 -4.72
N SER A 188 29.76 -9.48 -5.13
CA SER A 188 30.68 -8.75 -6.03
C SER A 188 31.94 -8.24 -5.32
N LEU A 189 32.01 -8.34 -3.99
CA LEU A 189 33.24 -8.20 -3.21
C LEU A 189 34.20 -9.41 -3.35
N MET A 190 33.81 -10.47 -4.04
CA MET A 190 34.69 -11.57 -4.40
C MET A 190 35.41 -11.30 -5.73
N ILE A 191 36.61 -10.79 -5.59
CA ILE A 191 37.76 -11.01 -6.47
C ILE A 191 37.49 -10.87 -7.97
N VAL A 192 37.67 -9.68 -8.48
CA VAL A 192 38.11 -9.46 -9.85
C VAL A 192 39.59 -9.08 -9.75
N ASP A 193 40.49 -9.95 -10.25
CA ASP A 193 41.94 -9.75 -10.34
C ASP A 193 42.64 -9.29 -9.04
N ASP A 194 42.63 -10.14 -7.99
CA ASP A 194 43.42 -9.98 -6.76
C ASP A 194 43.40 -8.61 -6.05
N SER A 195 42.53 -7.70 -6.50
CA SER A 195 42.33 -6.42 -5.84
C SER A 195 40.84 -6.27 -5.37
N PRO A 196 40.60 -5.90 -4.09
CA PRO A 196 39.26 -5.62 -3.61
C PRO A 196 38.77 -4.30 -4.19
N VAL A 197 38.03 -4.34 -5.28
CA VAL A 197 37.35 -3.17 -5.82
C VAL A 197 36.07 -2.96 -5.03
N PHE A 198 36.06 -1.98 -4.13
CA PHE A 198 34.87 -1.46 -3.48
C PHE A 198 34.00 -0.74 -4.52
N ILE A 199 33.08 -1.45 -5.14
CA ILE A 199 32.03 -0.80 -5.93
C ILE A 199 31.00 -0.27 -4.91
N TRP A 200 31.03 1.01 -4.63
CA TRP A 200 29.99 1.72 -3.91
C TRP A 200 28.73 1.70 -4.80
N SER A 201 27.90 0.68 -4.66
CA SER A 201 26.55 0.75 -5.22
C SER A 201 25.74 1.77 -4.44
N GLU A 202 24.95 2.58 -5.14
CA GLU A 202 24.02 3.53 -4.51
C GLU A 202 23.21 2.83 -3.41
N PRO A 203 22.91 3.53 -2.29
CA PRO A 203 22.17 2.94 -1.20
C PRO A 203 20.81 2.46 -1.73
N VAL A 204 20.57 1.17 -1.60
CA VAL A 204 19.36 0.50 -2.11
C VAL A 204 18.11 0.95 -1.31
N ILE A 205 18.32 1.43 -0.09
CA ILE A 205 17.30 1.94 0.81
C ILE A 205 17.67 3.38 1.13
N THR A 206 16.75 4.29 0.83
CA THR A 206 16.94 5.71 1.15
C THR A 206 16.50 6.00 2.58
N VAL A 207 16.99 7.10 3.15
CA VAL A 207 16.54 7.57 4.49
C VAL A 207 15.02 7.81 4.50
N THR A 208 14.47 8.26 3.38
CA THR A 208 13.02 8.46 3.20
C THR A 208 12.24 7.15 3.29
N ASP A 209 12.74 6.05 2.71
CA ASP A 209 12.12 4.73 2.82
C ASP A 209 12.09 4.25 4.27
N CYS A 210 13.18 4.49 5.02
CA CYS A 210 13.22 4.20 6.46
C CYS A 210 12.19 5.04 7.24
N ILE A 211 12.06 6.34 6.96
CA ILE A 211 11.08 7.20 7.63
C ILE A 211 9.65 6.72 7.34
N VAL A 212 9.34 6.39 6.09
CA VAL A 212 8.02 5.88 5.71
C VAL A 212 7.71 4.57 6.46
N THR A 213 8.63 3.62 6.45
CA THR A 213 8.42 2.30 7.04
C THR A 213 8.35 2.33 8.58
N PHE A 214 9.24 3.08 9.23
CA PHE A 214 9.36 3.05 10.70
C PHE A 214 8.60 4.16 11.43
N VAL A 215 8.17 5.21 10.73
CA VAL A 215 7.45 6.34 11.34
C VAL A 215 6.05 6.48 10.76
N VAL A 216 5.93 6.65 9.44
CA VAL A 216 4.64 6.97 8.82
C VAL A 216 3.67 5.79 8.89
N LEU A 217 4.08 4.60 8.48
CA LEU A 217 3.22 3.41 8.52
C LEU A 217 2.73 3.05 9.94
N PRO A 218 3.58 3.01 10.97
CA PRO A 218 3.11 2.78 12.34
C PRO A 218 2.14 3.85 12.85
N ILE A 219 2.37 5.14 12.55
CA ILE A 219 1.44 6.21 12.93
C ILE A 219 0.09 6.00 12.26
N VAL A 220 0.05 5.70 10.96
CA VAL A 220 -1.19 5.41 10.22
C VAL A 220 -1.88 4.16 10.78
N ALA A 221 -1.14 3.13 11.14
CA ALA A 221 -1.70 1.92 11.73
C ALA A 221 -2.30 2.18 13.12
N ILE A 222 -1.60 2.90 13.99
CA ILE A 222 -2.08 3.26 15.32
C ILE A 222 -3.35 4.13 15.21
N THR A 223 -3.35 5.14 14.36
CA THR A 223 -4.53 5.99 14.13
C THR A 223 -5.71 5.19 13.60
N SER A 224 -5.49 4.26 12.68
CA SER A 224 -6.51 3.36 12.14
C SER A 224 -7.08 2.44 13.22
N TYR A 225 -6.25 1.90 14.11
CA TYR A 225 -6.69 1.08 15.24
C TYR A 225 -7.52 1.89 16.25
N VAL A 226 -7.08 3.09 16.61
CA VAL A 226 -7.82 3.99 17.51
C VAL A 226 -9.17 4.36 16.91
N LEU A 227 -9.22 4.72 15.63
CA LEU A 227 -10.47 5.01 14.94
C LEU A 227 -11.39 3.79 14.88
N LEU A 228 -10.84 2.59 14.63
CA LEU A 228 -11.59 1.34 14.68
C LEU A 228 -12.29 1.17 16.04
N MET A 229 -11.56 1.36 17.13
CA MET A 229 -12.09 1.19 18.49
C MET A 229 -13.14 2.24 18.86
N ILE A 230 -12.97 3.48 18.44
CA ILE A 230 -13.95 4.56 18.67
C ILE A 230 -15.25 4.27 17.89
N MET A 231 -15.12 3.84 16.63
CA MET A 231 -16.28 3.63 15.77
C MET A 231 -17.00 2.31 16.05
N ALA A 232 -16.32 1.28 16.57
CA ALA A 232 -16.91 0.00 16.94
C ALA A 232 -18.07 0.15 17.94
N LYS A 233 -18.01 1.16 18.82
CA LYS A 233 -19.07 1.44 19.81
C LYS A 233 -20.38 1.91 19.17
N LYS A 234 -20.33 2.52 17.99
CA LYS A 234 -21.47 3.13 17.29
C LYS A 234 -22.12 2.22 16.24
N GLU A 235 -21.58 1.03 16.05
CA GLU A 235 -22.05 0.11 15.01
C GLU A 235 -23.39 -0.55 15.39
N SER A 236 -24.28 -0.70 14.38
CA SER A 236 -25.56 -1.38 14.52
C SER A 236 -25.68 -2.55 13.53
N ALA A 237 -26.43 -3.59 13.91
CA ALA A 237 -26.68 -4.73 13.03
C ALA A 237 -27.64 -4.38 11.87
N GLU A 238 -28.38 -3.30 11.99
CA GLU A 238 -29.35 -2.84 10.99
C GLU A 238 -28.69 -2.51 9.65
N ASN A 239 -27.48 -1.97 9.71
CA ASN A 239 -26.70 -1.56 8.53
C ASN A 239 -26.07 -2.76 7.77
N ALA A 240 -26.13 -3.97 8.33
CA ALA A 240 -25.55 -5.15 7.69
C ALA A 240 -26.28 -5.47 6.37
N SER A 241 -25.53 -5.80 5.34
CA SER A 241 -26.01 -6.08 3.97
C SER A 241 -26.61 -4.87 3.23
N GLU A 242 -26.56 -3.67 3.81
CA GLU A 242 -26.92 -2.43 3.12
C GLU A 242 -25.65 -1.78 2.53
N ILE A 243 -25.85 -0.82 1.60
CA ILE A 243 -24.70 -0.07 1.07
C ILE A 243 -24.04 0.70 2.19
N SER A 244 -22.72 0.72 2.21
CA SER A 244 -21.97 1.45 3.22
C SER A 244 -22.23 2.96 3.10
N ASN A 245 -22.92 3.50 4.12
CA ASN A 245 -23.11 4.93 4.29
C ASN A 245 -22.09 5.53 5.28
N SER A 246 -20.97 4.82 5.47
CA SER A 246 -19.89 5.26 6.35
C SER A 246 -19.27 6.56 5.83
N TYR A 247 -18.89 7.43 6.75
CA TYR A 247 -18.17 8.68 6.42
C TYR A 247 -16.87 8.40 5.66
N PHE A 248 -16.16 7.31 6.02
CA PHE A 248 -14.96 6.84 5.32
C PHE A 248 -15.26 5.96 4.10
N GLY A 249 -16.51 5.88 3.64
CA GLY A 249 -16.90 5.16 2.44
C GLY A 249 -16.88 6.04 1.19
N TYR A 250 -17.78 5.75 0.27
CA TYR A 250 -17.87 6.41 -1.04
C TYR A 250 -17.93 7.95 -0.98
N ARG A 251 -18.51 8.53 0.06
CA ARG A 251 -18.70 9.99 0.19
C ARG A 251 -17.40 10.78 0.23
N VAL A 252 -16.37 10.26 0.89
CA VAL A 252 -15.06 10.94 0.99
C VAL A 252 -14.09 10.37 -0.03
N LEU A 253 -14.15 9.06 -0.25
CA LEU A 253 -13.24 8.36 -1.13
C LEU A 253 -13.32 8.84 -2.58
N ASN A 254 -14.55 8.98 -3.12
CA ASN A 254 -14.76 9.39 -4.51
C ASN A 254 -14.23 10.81 -4.81
N PRO A 255 -14.58 11.86 -4.04
CA PRO A 255 -14.04 13.18 -4.27
C PRO A 255 -12.51 13.25 -4.16
N VAL A 256 -11.92 12.63 -3.14
CA VAL A 256 -10.48 12.62 -2.93
C VAL A 256 -9.77 11.92 -4.07
N TYR A 257 -10.26 10.75 -4.49
CA TYR A 257 -9.77 10.01 -5.63
C TYR A 257 -9.74 10.88 -6.90
N MET A 258 -10.87 11.51 -7.22
CA MET A 258 -10.99 12.32 -8.45
C MET A 258 -10.10 13.54 -8.43
N THR A 259 -10.01 14.23 -7.28
CA THR A 259 -9.13 15.40 -7.11
C THR A 259 -7.67 15.04 -7.35
N CYS A 260 -7.17 13.94 -6.72
CA CYS A 260 -5.80 13.49 -6.89
C CYS A 260 -5.53 13.02 -8.32
N ALA A 261 -6.49 12.31 -8.93
CA ALA A 261 -6.36 11.80 -10.30
C ALA A 261 -6.22 12.96 -11.31
N ILE A 262 -7.06 14.00 -11.20
CA ILE A 262 -6.98 15.19 -12.06
C ILE A 262 -5.65 15.91 -11.86
N ALA A 263 -5.22 16.11 -10.60
CA ALA A 263 -3.97 16.78 -10.30
C ALA A 263 -2.78 16.07 -10.96
N LEU A 264 -2.69 14.74 -10.79
CA LEU A 264 -1.62 13.93 -11.39
C LEU A 264 -1.70 13.87 -12.92
N CYS A 265 -2.90 13.80 -13.52
CA CYS A 265 -3.05 13.79 -14.96
C CYS A 265 -2.57 15.10 -15.61
N ILE A 266 -2.91 16.23 -15.04
CA ILE A 266 -2.46 17.53 -15.56
C ILE A 266 -0.96 17.70 -15.34
N TYR A 267 -0.46 17.28 -14.18
CA TYR A 267 0.97 17.32 -13.89
C TYR A 267 1.77 16.45 -14.87
N THR A 268 1.35 15.22 -15.15
CA THR A 268 2.02 14.36 -16.15
C THR A 268 1.93 14.92 -17.57
N TYR A 269 0.83 15.60 -17.92
CA TYR A 269 0.70 16.31 -19.19
C TYR A 269 1.75 17.41 -19.37
N SER A 270 2.07 18.14 -18.31
CA SER A 270 3.09 19.21 -18.37
C SER A 270 4.49 18.72 -18.76
N PHE A 271 4.74 17.39 -18.75
CA PHE A 271 5.99 16.77 -19.19
C PHE A 271 5.92 16.15 -20.58
N ASN A 272 4.81 15.46 -20.86
CA ASN A 272 4.69 14.62 -22.06
C ASN A 272 4.06 15.35 -23.24
N GLU A 273 3.43 16.51 -22.99
CA GLU A 273 2.73 17.38 -23.96
C GLU A 273 1.72 16.62 -24.87
N ASN A 274 1.35 15.39 -24.49
CA ASN A 274 0.45 14.56 -25.29
C ASN A 274 -0.99 14.70 -24.80
N ILE A 275 -1.74 15.56 -25.48
CA ILE A 275 -3.14 15.87 -25.13
C ILE A 275 -4.06 14.65 -25.24
N LEU A 276 -3.76 13.70 -26.15
CA LEU A 276 -4.55 12.48 -26.29
C LEU A 276 -4.46 11.62 -25.05
N THR A 277 -3.26 11.44 -24.50
CA THR A 277 -3.03 10.69 -23.27
C THR A 277 -3.75 11.32 -22.08
N LEU A 278 -3.71 12.66 -21.98
CA LEU A 278 -4.43 13.39 -20.94
C LEU A 278 -5.94 13.15 -21.01
N LEU A 279 -6.53 13.27 -22.20
CA LEU A 279 -7.97 13.08 -22.39
C LEU A 279 -8.41 11.64 -22.09
N ILE A 280 -7.62 10.64 -22.50
CA ILE A 280 -7.90 9.23 -22.21
C ILE A 280 -7.86 8.98 -20.70
N LEU A 281 -6.84 9.46 -19.99
CA LEU A 281 -6.70 9.24 -18.54
C LEU A 281 -7.84 9.93 -17.77
N ILE A 282 -8.14 11.19 -18.05
CA ILE A 282 -9.27 11.89 -17.44
C ILE A 282 -10.59 11.16 -17.73
N GLY A 283 -10.77 10.66 -18.97
CA GLY A 283 -11.94 9.87 -19.34
C GLY A 283 -12.08 8.60 -18.50
N ILE A 284 -11.02 7.83 -18.35
CA ILE A 284 -10.99 6.60 -17.53
C ILE A 284 -11.35 6.92 -16.07
N PHE A 285 -10.72 7.94 -15.47
CA PHE A 285 -10.98 8.31 -14.08
C PHE A 285 -12.40 8.84 -13.86
N THR A 286 -12.95 9.59 -14.84
CA THR A 286 -14.33 10.04 -14.81
C THR A 286 -15.32 8.87 -14.87
N VAL A 287 -15.10 7.91 -15.76
CA VAL A 287 -15.93 6.70 -15.86
C VAL A 287 -15.90 5.91 -14.54
N LEU A 288 -14.73 5.76 -13.93
CA LEU A 288 -14.61 5.08 -12.64
C LEU A 288 -15.33 5.86 -11.52
N TYR A 289 -15.22 7.18 -11.49
CA TYR A 289 -15.94 8.04 -10.53
C TYR A 289 -17.46 7.87 -10.66
N LEU A 290 -17.98 7.88 -11.89
CA LEU A 290 -19.40 7.67 -12.16
C LEU A 290 -19.85 6.26 -11.78
N ALA A 291 -19.04 5.23 -12.09
CA ALA A 291 -19.33 3.84 -11.73
C ALA A 291 -19.44 3.65 -10.22
N LEU A 292 -18.52 4.22 -9.43
CA LEU A 292 -18.55 4.16 -7.97
C LEU A 292 -19.78 4.88 -7.39
N ASN A 293 -20.16 6.02 -7.97
CA ASN A 293 -21.38 6.72 -7.57
C ASN A 293 -22.64 5.95 -7.95
N PHE A 294 -22.69 5.28 -9.10
CA PHE A 294 -23.82 4.40 -9.45
C PHE A 294 -23.95 3.22 -8.51
N ILE A 295 -22.83 2.61 -8.09
CA ILE A 295 -22.83 1.56 -7.07
C ILE A 295 -23.41 2.09 -5.76
N TYR A 296 -22.99 3.29 -5.34
CA TYR A 296 -23.45 3.92 -4.09
C TYR A 296 -24.95 4.27 -4.12
N TYR A 297 -25.42 4.91 -5.19
CA TYR A 297 -26.82 5.35 -5.27
C TYR A 297 -27.78 4.26 -5.77
N ARG A 298 -27.29 3.18 -6.35
CA ARG A 298 -28.08 2.15 -7.05
C ARG A 298 -29.07 2.71 -8.09
N LYS A 299 -28.80 3.87 -8.63
CA LYS A 299 -29.63 4.58 -9.60
C LYS A 299 -28.73 5.21 -10.66
N PHE A 300 -29.20 5.15 -11.94
CA PHE A 300 -28.49 5.81 -13.01
C PHE A 300 -28.61 7.36 -13.00
N LYS A 301 -29.64 7.89 -12.30
CA LYS A 301 -29.74 9.33 -12.08
C LYS A 301 -29.00 9.73 -10.80
N LEU A 302 -27.90 10.46 -10.97
CA LEU A 302 -27.17 11.07 -9.87
C LEU A 302 -27.88 12.34 -9.39
N PRO A 303 -27.95 12.58 -8.07
CA PRO A 303 -28.51 13.79 -7.52
C PRO A 303 -27.64 15.02 -7.91
N MET A 304 -28.27 16.17 -8.05
CA MET A 304 -27.59 17.42 -8.43
C MET A 304 -26.35 17.73 -7.55
N LYS A 305 -26.41 17.34 -6.29
CA LYS A 305 -25.28 17.51 -5.35
C LYS A 305 -23.99 16.83 -5.81
N GLU A 306 -24.09 15.65 -6.44
CA GLU A 306 -22.91 14.93 -6.92
C GLU A 306 -22.26 15.61 -8.11
N TRP A 307 -23.03 16.25 -8.98
CA TRP A 307 -22.50 17.05 -10.07
C TRP A 307 -21.78 18.30 -9.58
N ILE A 308 -22.28 18.93 -8.50
CA ILE A 308 -21.61 20.05 -7.85
C ILE A 308 -20.30 19.59 -7.21
N ILE A 309 -20.30 18.45 -6.51
CA ILE A 309 -19.09 17.86 -5.91
C ILE A 309 -18.08 17.51 -7.01
N TYR A 310 -18.54 16.90 -8.11
CA TYR A 310 -17.68 16.60 -9.26
C TYR A 310 -17.04 17.84 -9.85
N GLY A 311 -17.81 18.92 -10.05
CA GLY A 311 -17.28 20.21 -10.50
C GLY A 311 -16.25 20.79 -9.54
N ALA A 312 -16.52 20.72 -8.23
CA ALA A 312 -15.59 21.18 -7.20
C ALA A 312 -14.28 20.37 -7.20
N THR A 313 -14.34 19.05 -7.38
CA THR A 313 -13.13 18.19 -7.44
C THR A 313 -12.26 18.54 -8.66
N ILE A 314 -12.87 18.89 -9.80
CA ILE A 314 -12.12 19.34 -10.98
C ILE A 314 -11.38 20.64 -10.65
N VAL A 315 -12.07 21.64 -10.10
CA VAL A 315 -11.46 22.94 -9.77
C VAL A 315 -10.29 22.76 -8.79
N VAL A 316 -10.50 22.02 -7.71
CA VAL A 316 -9.45 21.77 -6.71
C VAL A 316 -8.29 20.99 -7.32
N GLY A 317 -8.56 19.98 -8.15
CA GLY A 317 -7.54 19.19 -8.84
C GLY A 317 -6.68 20.05 -9.79
N VAL A 318 -7.30 20.96 -10.54
CA VAL A 318 -6.58 21.92 -11.40
C VAL A 318 -5.70 22.85 -10.58
N ILE A 319 -6.21 23.40 -9.47
CA ILE A 319 -5.44 24.28 -8.59
C ILE A 319 -4.21 23.55 -8.04
N LEU A 320 -4.38 22.32 -7.55
CA LEU A 320 -3.27 21.50 -7.06
C LEU A 320 -2.23 21.24 -8.17
N ALA A 321 -2.68 20.90 -9.37
CA ALA A 321 -1.78 20.69 -10.51
C ALA A 321 -0.97 21.95 -10.86
N LEU A 322 -1.60 23.12 -10.87
CA LEU A 322 -0.89 24.38 -11.12
C LEU A 322 0.18 24.67 -10.08
N ILE A 323 -0.10 24.40 -8.79
CA ILE A 323 0.90 24.55 -7.72
C ILE A 323 2.07 23.57 -7.92
N MET A 324 1.78 22.31 -8.26
CA MET A 324 2.81 21.29 -8.52
C MET A 324 3.71 21.68 -9.70
N VAL A 325 3.13 22.18 -10.78
CA VAL A 325 3.89 22.63 -11.98
C VAL A 325 4.76 23.85 -11.64
N ASN A 326 4.21 24.82 -10.89
CA ASN A 326 4.94 26.04 -10.50
C ASN A 326 6.14 25.71 -9.60
N ASN A 327 5.94 24.90 -8.58
CA ASN A 327 7.03 24.49 -7.66
C ASN A 327 8.17 23.77 -8.38
N LYS A 328 7.89 23.10 -9.50
CA LYS A 328 8.91 22.43 -10.29
C LYS A 328 9.67 23.39 -11.21
N SER A 329 8.99 24.37 -11.79
CA SER A 329 9.65 25.40 -12.63
C SER A 329 10.66 26.20 -11.83
N GLU A 330 10.35 26.54 -10.58
CA GLU A 330 11.28 27.18 -9.66
C GLU A 330 12.50 26.28 -9.35
N GLY A 331 12.27 25.01 -9.05
CA GLY A 331 13.35 24.05 -8.79
C GLY A 331 14.33 23.88 -9.97
N THR A 332 13.85 23.89 -11.22
CA THR A 332 14.69 23.82 -12.41
C THR A 332 15.49 25.10 -12.62
N VAL A 333 14.94 26.26 -12.31
CA VAL A 333 15.63 27.56 -12.38
C VAL A 333 16.77 27.61 -11.36
N TYR A 334 16.55 27.17 -10.12
CA TYR A 334 17.59 27.12 -9.09
C TYR A 334 18.75 26.19 -9.49
N VAL A 335 18.46 25.00 -10.04
CA VAL A 335 19.50 24.06 -10.50
C VAL A 335 20.30 24.66 -11.67
N LEU A 336 19.66 25.31 -12.62
CA LEU A 336 20.32 25.99 -13.73
C LEU A 336 21.17 27.18 -13.28
N GLN A 337 20.73 27.95 -12.28
CA GLN A 337 21.54 29.01 -11.67
C GLN A 337 22.75 28.45 -10.94
N LEU A 338 22.60 27.36 -10.16
CA LEU A 338 23.69 26.71 -9.45
C LEU A 338 24.74 26.16 -10.43
N LEU A 339 24.30 25.55 -11.55
CA LEU A 339 25.20 25.07 -12.60
C LEU A 339 25.91 26.20 -13.36
N ARG A 340 25.30 27.40 -13.45
CA ARG A 340 25.96 28.61 -13.99
C ARG A 340 27.04 29.17 -13.05
N HIS A 341 26.88 29.04 -11.74
CA HIS A 341 27.88 29.48 -10.76
C HIS A 341 29.04 28.49 -10.60
N LEU A 342 28.88 27.24 -11.06
CA LEU A 342 29.94 26.22 -11.03
C LEU A 342 30.75 26.13 -12.34
N ARG A 343 30.42 26.93 -13.34
CA ARG A 343 31.21 27.19 -14.57
C ARG A 343 31.93 28.53 -14.43
#